data_b4e25e54c7bb8f2a8f1e3266977e4cbd
#
_entry.id   b4e25e54c7bb8f2a8f1e3266977e4cbd
#
_cell.length_a   1.000
_cell.length_b   1.000
_cell.length_c   1.000
_cell.angle_alpha   90.00
_cell.angle_beta   90.00
_cell.angle_gamma   90.00
#
_symmetry.space_group_name_H-M   'P 1'
#
loop_
_entity.id
_entity.type
_entity.pdbx_description
1 polymer ?
#
loop_
_entity_poly.entity_id
_entity_poly.type
_entity_poly.pdbx_seq_one_letter_code
_entity_poly.pdbx_strand_id
1 'polypeptide(L)'
;MDRHSDILELLDVVRGDIEQISIAYAEARSNEVQENVLRPKIKSCFENLRSCLEYSAQDVWRSYTRKKNSVYFPYGKTEVLFLTSIKKNLPALPEQAPLVYKLIKSIQPFVDESDWLYELCKHTNFNKHNGLSVQVRKNSSRSTTTFGNLLRIEGHGTITFVGSTFNGVPIGKDGSLTISSDRTVAETVKDINIPVSLSREFDWVKFEIEGSAYDTLELIKHSYLRISDYIAQLYKII
;
A
#
# COMPACT_ATOMS: atom_id res chain seq x y z
N MET A 1 21.22 -17.97 -17.87
CA MET A 1 20.67 -18.08 -16.52
C MET A 1 19.24 -17.61 -16.66
N ASP A 2 18.32 -18.48 -16.42
CA ASP A 2 16.89 -18.18 -16.46
C ASP A 2 16.53 -17.54 -15.13
N ARG A 3 15.97 -16.30 -15.16
CA ARG A 3 15.57 -15.55 -13.96
C ARG A 3 14.12 -15.80 -13.60
N HIS A 4 13.42 -16.65 -14.32
CA HIS A 4 12.01 -16.91 -14.05
C HIS A 4 11.79 -17.46 -12.63
N SER A 5 12.63 -18.41 -12.19
CA SER A 5 12.58 -18.91 -10.81
C SER A 5 12.81 -17.82 -9.78
N ASP A 6 13.81 -16.94 -9.99
CA ASP A 6 14.10 -15.84 -9.08
C ASP A 6 12.91 -14.86 -8.97
N ILE A 7 12.24 -14.61 -10.11
CA ILE A 7 11.04 -13.76 -10.16
C ILE A 7 9.89 -14.40 -9.36
N LEU A 8 9.67 -15.69 -9.51
CA LEU A 8 8.62 -16.41 -8.78
C LEU A 8 8.87 -16.41 -7.27
N GLU A 9 10.12 -16.58 -6.84
CA GLU A 9 10.51 -16.46 -5.43
C GLU A 9 10.24 -15.05 -4.88
N LEU A 10 10.59 -13.99 -5.62
CA LEU A 10 10.32 -12.61 -5.21
C LEU A 10 8.82 -12.34 -5.11
N LEU A 11 8.01 -12.83 -6.04
CA LEU A 11 6.56 -12.71 -5.99
C LEU A 11 5.95 -13.45 -4.79
N ASP A 12 6.50 -14.63 -4.45
CA ASP A 12 6.05 -15.40 -3.27
C ASP A 12 6.34 -14.65 -1.96
N VAL A 13 7.54 -14.06 -1.84
CA VAL A 13 7.89 -13.17 -0.70
C VAL A 13 6.92 -11.99 -0.59
N VAL A 14 6.63 -11.31 -1.71
CA VAL A 14 5.70 -10.17 -1.71
C VAL A 14 4.29 -10.60 -1.31
N ARG A 15 3.83 -11.78 -1.71
CA ARG A 15 2.53 -12.33 -1.30
C ARG A 15 2.44 -12.47 0.22
N GLY A 16 3.44 -13.07 0.86
CA GLY A 16 3.49 -13.21 2.31
C GLY A 16 3.57 -11.85 3.02
N ASP A 17 4.30 -10.89 2.46
CA ASP A 17 4.38 -9.54 2.99
C ASP A 17 3.05 -8.77 2.89
N ILE A 18 2.29 -8.95 1.80
CA ILE A 18 0.94 -8.39 1.64
C ILE A 18 0.00 -8.86 2.76
N GLU A 19 0.08 -10.15 3.13
CA GLU A 19 -0.73 -10.71 4.23
C GLU A 19 -0.38 -10.02 5.56
N GLN A 20 0.91 -9.89 5.87
CA GLN A 20 1.36 -9.24 7.12
C GLN A 20 1.00 -7.74 7.15
N ILE A 21 1.12 -7.03 6.03
CA ILE A 21 0.71 -5.63 5.95
C ILE A 21 -0.82 -5.53 6.13
N SER A 22 -1.59 -6.45 5.55
CA SER A 22 -3.06 -6.48 5.70
C SER A 22 -3.49 -6.69 7.16
N ILE A 23 -2.77 -7.55 7.91
CA ILE A 23 -3.00 -7.74 9.34
C ILE A 23 -2.70 -6.43 10.10
N ALA A 24 -1.57 -5.78 9.82
CA ALA A 24 -1.20 -4.52 10.48
C ALA A 24 -2.22 -3.38 10.17
N TYR A 25 -2.83 -3.36 8.99
CA TYR A 25 -3.93 -2.44 8.66
C TYR A 25 -5.20 -2.76 9.48
N ALA A 26 -5.51 -4.03 9.66
CA ALA A 26 -6.65 -4.44 10.50
C ALA A 26 -6.44 -4.04 11.97
N GLU A 27 -5.25 -4.26 12.52
CA GLU A 27 -4.88 -3.85 13.89
C GLU A 27 -4.91 -2.32 14.06
N ALA A 28 -4.47 -1.58 13.05
CA ALA A 28 -4.48 -0.12 13.07
C ALA A 28 -5.89 0.47 13.17
N ARG A 29 -6.95 -0.27 12.80
CA ARG A 29 -8.35 0.19 12.95
C ARG A 29 -8.71 0.49 14.41
N SER A 30 -8.13 -0.24 15.35
CA SER A 30 -8.36 -0.08 16.79
C SER A 30 -7.25 0.70 17.50
N ASN A 31 -6.25 1.19 16.76
CA ASN A 31 -5.11 1.93 17.31
C ASN A 31 -5.01 3.32 16.69
N GLU A 32 -5.65 4.33 17.30
CA GLU A 32 -5.70 5.70 16.79
C GLU A 32 -4.34 6.39 16.70
N VAL A 33 -3.37 5.98 17.53
CA VAL A 33 -2.04 6.62 17.60
C VAL A 33 -1.04 6.05 16.59
N GLN A 34 -1.41 5.00 15.87
CA GLN A 34 -0.53 4.38 14.90
C GLN A 34 -0.50 5.21 13.60
N GLU A 35 0.56 5.96 13.39
CA GLU A 35 0.74 6.83 12.24
C GLU A 35 1.31 6.10 11.00
N ASN A 36 1.99 4.97 11.21
CA ASN A 36 2.68 4.25 10.15
C ASN A 36 2.49 2.73 10.32
N VAL A 37 2.52 2.01 9.20
CA VAL A 37 2.52 0.54 9.19
C VAL A 37 3.71 0.00 8.41
N LEU A 38 4.50 -0.86 9.03
CA LEU A 38 5.54 -1.72 8.42
C LEU A 38 6.34 -1.07 7.27
N ARG A 39 6.76 0.20 7.40
CA ARG A 39 7.46 0.96 6.34
C ARG A 39 8.66 0.23 5.73
N PRO A 40 9.55 -0.46 6.49
CA PRO A 40 10.65 -1.24 5.92
C PRO A 40 10.17 -2.39 5.03
N LYS A 41 9.10 -3.09 5.45
CA LYS A 41 8.50 -4.18 4.69
C LYS A 41 7.84 -3.68 3.39
N ILE A 42 7.14 -2.56 3.44
CA ILE A 42 6.56 -1.88 2.28
C ILE A 42 7.66 -1.50 1.27
N LYS A 43 8.79 -0.95 1.75
CA LYS A 43 9.97 -0.69 0.91
C LYS A 43 10.45 -1.96 0.23
N SER A 44 10.58 -3.07 0.96
CA SER A 44 10.98 -4.38 0.39
C SER A 44 10.00 -4.87 -0.67
N CYS A 45 8.69 -4.73 -0.46
CA CYS A 45 7.67 -5.07 -1.47
C CYS A 45 7.89 -4.28 -2.78
N PHE A 46 8.07 -2.96 -2.69
CA PHE A 46 8.32 -2.12 -3.87
C PHE A 46 9.61 -2.54 -4.60
N GLU A 47 10.69 -2.80 -3.86
CA GLU A 47 11.97 -3.21 -4.43
C GLU A 47 11.89 -4.60 -5.08
N ASN A 48 11.21 -5.57 -4.46
CA ASN A 48 11.00 -6.90 -5.02
C ASN A 48 10.13 -6.87 -6.28
N LEU A 49 9.02 -6.15 -6.26
CA LEU A 49 8.16 -5.98 -7.43
C LEU A 49 8.91 -5.29 -8.60
N ARG A 50 9.71 -4.27 -8.28
CA ARG A 50 10.56 -3.63 -9.27
C ARG A 50 11.62 -4.58 -9.83
N SER A 51 12.23 -5.41 -8.98
CA SER A 51 13.21 -6.42 -9.40
C SER A 51 12.61 -7.45 -10.34
N CYS A 52 11.36 -7.88 -10.13
CA CYS A 52 10.65 -8.77 -11.06
C CYS A 52 10.59 -8.17 -12.49
N LEU A 53 10.26 -6.88 -12.59
CA LEU A 53 10.25 -6.17 -13.89
C LEU A 53 11.64 -6.06 -14.50
N GLU A 54 12.67 -5.74 -13.69
CA GLU A 54 14.05 -5.62 -14.18
C GLU A 54 14.61 -6.96 -14.66
N TYR A 55 14.34 -8.04 -13.93
CA TYR A 55 14.77 -9.38 -14.32
C TYR A 55 14.09 -9.85 -15.61
N SER A 56 12.78 -9.60 -15.72
CA SER A 56 12.05 -9.90 -16.94
C SER A 56 12.58 -9.14 -18.15
N ALA A 57 12.93 -7.86 -18.00
CA ALA A 57 13.51 -7.06 -19.09
C ALA A 57 14.86 -7.63 -19.56
N GLN A 58 15.67 -8.15 -18.64
CA GLN A 58 16.93 -8.79 -18.98
C GLN A 58 16.75 -10.12 -19.71
N ASP A 59 15.72 -10.91 -19.37
CA ASP A 59 15.42 -12.14 -20.10
C ASP A 59 14.81 -11.85 -21.47
N VAL A 60 13.94 -10.85 -21.58
CA VAL A 60 13.48 -10.31 -22.85
C VAL A 60 14.67 -9.88 -23.74
N TRP A 61 15.61 -9.11 -23.20
CA TRP A 61 16.79 -8.71 -23.95
C TRP A 61 17.56 -9.90 -24.50
N ARG A 62 17.75 -10.95 -23.70
CA ARG A 62 18.48 -12.17 -24.09
C ARG A 62 17.72 -13.04 -25.09
N SER A 63 16.40 -12.97 -25.12
CA SER A 63 15.59 -13.78 -26.05
C SER A 63 15.79 -13.39 -27.52
N TYR A 64 16.12 -12.13 -27.79
CA TYR A 64 16.29 -11.64 -29.18
C TYR A 64 17.69 -11.08 -29.50
N THR A 65 18.62 -11.03 -28.55
CA THR A 65 19.99 -10.55 -28.80
C THR A 65 21.05 -11.31 -28.01
N ARG A 66 22.25 -11.41 -28.59
CA ARG A 66 23.42 -12.00 -27.92
C ARG A 66 24.33 -10.96 -27.25
N LYS A 67 23.97 -9.66 -27.34
CA LYS A 67 24.77 -8.59 -26.73
C LYS A 67 24.65 -8.63 -25.21
N LYS A 68 25.79 -8.53 -24.52
CA LYS A 68 25.87 -8.48 -23.04
C LYS A 68 25.74 -7.04 -22.55
N ASN A 69 24.53 -6.51 -22.51
CA ASN A 69 24.24 -5.20 -21.94
C ASN A 69 23.40 -5.34 -20.68
N SER A 70 23.59 -4.45 -19.74
CA SER A 70 22.62 -4.26 -18.63
C SER A 70 21.47 -3.43 -19.16
N VAL A 71 20.26 -3.93 -19.06
CA VAL A 71 19.03 -3.27 -19.48
C VAL A 71 18.09 -3.10 -18.30
N TYR A 72 17.25 -2.07 -18.35
CA TYR A 72 16.22 -1.80 -17.36
C TYR A 72 14.84 -1.96 -17.98
N PHE A 73 13.86 -2.26 -17.14
CA PHE A 73 12.47 -2.36 -17.57
C PHE A 73 11.98 -1.01 -18.13
N PRO A 74 11.52 -0.96 -19.38
CA PRO A 74 11.08 0.27 -20.00
C PRO A 74 9.69 0.69 -19.49
N TYR A 75 9.57 1.91 -18.98
CA TYR A 75 8.30 2.49 -18.56
C TYR A 75 8.28 3.99 -18.85
N GLY A 76 7.07 4.56 -18.93
CA GLY A 76 6.86 5.98 -19.12
C GLY A 76 5.43 6.38 -18.78
N LYS A 77 5.25 7.57 -18.21
CA LYS A 77 3.91 8.11 -17.92
C LYS A 77 3.13 8.43 -19.20
N THR A 78 3.83 8.73 -20.28
CA THR A 78 3.27 8.99 -21.61
C THR A 78 3.90 8.05 -22.64
N GLU A 79 3.22 7.87 -23.78
CA GLU A 79 3.74 7.04 -24.88
C GLU A 79 5.11 7.53 -25.37
N VAL A 80 5.32 8.84 -25.45
CA VAL A 80 6.60 9.43 -25.88
C VAL A 80 7.74 9.04 -24.94
N LEU A 81 7.52 9.11 -23.62
CA LEU A 81 8.51 8.72 -22.60
C LEU A 81 8.77 7.21 -22.65
N PHE A 82 7.72 6.40 -22.84
CA PHE A 82 7.86 4.97 -23.01
C PHE A 82 8.68 4.60 -24.25
N LEU A 83 8.39 5.19 -25.40
CA LEU A 83 9.15 4.95 -26.63
C LEU A 83 10.63 5.35 -26.49
N THR A 84 10.91 6.45 -25.78
CA THR A 84 12.28 6.85 -25.44
C THR A 84 12.96 5.81 -24.56
N SER A 85 12.23 5.28 -23.57
CA SER A 85 12.72 4.23 -22.68
C SER A 85 12.98 2.91 -23.42
N ILE A 86 12.09 2.52 -24.35
CA ILE A 86 12.28 1.35 -25.24
C ILE A 86 13.58 1.50 -26.06
N LYS A 87 13.76 2.64 -26.75
CA LYS A 87 14.98 2.88 -27.55
C LYS A 87 16.25 2.77 -26.74
N LYS A 88 16.22 3.18 -25.47
CA LYS A 88 17.38 3.14 -24.57
C LYS A 88 17.65 1.73 -24.03
N ASN A 89 16.62 1.02 -23.57
CA ASN A 89 16.77 -0.20 -22.78
C ASN A 89 16.57 -1.48 -23.59
N LEU A 90 15.62 -1.49 -24.53
CA LEU A 90 15.28 -2.65 -25.36
C LEU A 90 15.20 -2.23 -26.85
N PRO A 91 16.29 -1.71 -27.42
CA PRO A 91 16.27 -1.29 -28.82
C PRO A 91 15.93 -2.45 -29.76
N ALA A 92 15.22 -2.16 -30.85
CA ALA A 92 14.70 -3.13 -31.82
C ALA A 92 13.67 -4.14 -31.27
N LEU A 93 13.17 -3.98 -30.03
CA LEU A 93 12.14 -4.87 -29.48
C LEU A 93 10.86 -4.90 -30.33
N PRO A 94 10.33 -3.75 -30.84
CA PRO A 94 9.12 -3.76 -31.65
C PRO A 94 9.22 -4.62 -32.91
N GLU A 95 10.42 -4.67 -33.53
CA GLU A 95 10.71 -5.40 -34.73
C GLU A 95 11.07 -6.86 -34.48
N GLN A 96 11.88 -7.14 -33.44
CA GLN A 96 12.43 -8.46 -33.14
C GLN A 96 11.47 -9.34 -32.33
N ALA A 97 10.67 -8.74 -31.43
CA ALA A 97 9.73 -9.46 -30.58
C ALA A 97 8.43 -8.66 -30.39
N PRO A 98 7.61 -8.49 -31.46
CA PRO A 98 6.43 -7.63 -31.45
C PRO A 98 5.36 -8.05 -30.43
N LEU A 99 5.22 -9.32 -30.11
CA LEU A 99 4.28 -9.80 -29.08
C LEU A 99 4.72 -9.35 -27.68
N VAL A 100 6.02 -9.46 -27.39
CA VAL A 100 6.58 -9.00 -26.11
C VAL A 100 6.46 -7.48 -26.00
N TYR A 101 6.74 -6.75 -27.09
CA TYR A 101 6.54 -5.29 -27.12
C TYR A 101 5.10 -4.89 -26.79
N LYS A 102 4.11 -5.56 -27.41
CA LYS A 102 2.68 -5.33 -27.11
C LYS A 102 2.34 -5.61 -25.65
N LEU A 103 2.88 -6.70 -25.09
CA LEU A 103 2.66 -7.07 -23.70
C LEU A 103 3.27 -6.03 -22.74
N ILE A 104 4.50 -5.57 -22.96
CA ILE A 104 5.11 -4.51 -22.15
C ILE A 104 4.34 -3.18 -22.29
N LYS A 105 3.85 -2.87 -23.50
CA LYS A 105 3.05 -1.67 -23.75
C LYS A 105 1.70 -1.71 -23.02
N SER A 106 1.07 -2.90 -22.90
CA SER A 106 -0.27 -3.04 -22.31
C SER A 106 -0.34 -2.68 -20.84
N ILE A 107 0.77 -2.75 -20.09
CA ILE A 107 0.83 -2.40 -18.66
C ILE A 107 1.31 -0.97 -18.41
N GLN A 108 1.47 -0.16 -19.48
CA GLN A 108 1.89 1.24 -19.32
C GLN A 108 0.71 2.14 -18.92
N PRO A 109 0.94 3.21 -18.16
CA PRO A 109 -0.12 4.10 -17.66
C PRO A 109 -1.06 4.65 -18.74
N PHE A 110 -0.52 4.99 -19.90
CA PHE A 110 -1.28 5.55 -21.03
C PHE A 110 -2.11 4.52 -21.81
N VAL A 111 -2.02 3.22 -21.44
CA VAL A 111 -2.83 2.11 -22.02
C VAL A 111 -3.72 1.50 -20.94
N ASP A 112 -3.21 1.32 -19.73
CA ASP A 112 -3.90 0.68 -18.59
C ASP A 112 -4.86 1.65 -17.86
N GLU A 113 -4.84 2.94 -18.23
CA GLU A 113 -5.61 4.02 -17.59
C GLU A 113 -5.39 4.10 -16.05
N SER A 114 -4.24 3.61 -15.58
CA SER A 114 -3.85 3.56 -14.17
C SER A 114 -2.37 3.86 -14.01
N ASP A 115 -2.03 4.76 -13.11
CA ASP A 115 -0.65 5.21 -12.86
C ASP A 115 0.17 4.23 -11.97
N TRP A 116 -0.35 3.03 -11.63
CA TRP A 116 0.27 2.12 -10.67
C TRP A 116 1.74 1.81 -10.98
N LEU A 117 2.08 1.54 -12.25
CA LEU A 117 3.46 1.21 -12.66
C LEU A 117 4.39 2.41 -12.46
N TYR A 118 3.92 3.60 -12.79
CA TYR A 118 4.68 4.84 -12.61
C TYR A 118 4.88 5.13 -11.11
N GLU A 119 3.85 5.03 -10.29
CA GLU A 119 3.92 5.24 -8.84
C GLU A 119 4.80 4.19 -8.16
N LEU A 120 4.70 2.90 -8.52
CA LEU A 120 5.61 1.84 -8.05
C LEU A 120 7.07 2.22 -8.32
N CYS A 121 7.40 2.61 -9.55
CA CYS A 121 8.76 2.96 -9.96
C CYS A 121 9.26 4.24 -9.25
N LYS A 122 8.41 5.25 -9.13
CA LYS A 122 8.69 6.52 -8.44
C LYS A 122 9.02 6.28 -6.96
N HIS A 123 8.18 5.52 -6.25
CA HIS A 123 8.38 5.24 -4.83
C HIS A 123 9.57 4.30 -4.58
N THR A 124 9.83 3.33 -5.46
CA THR A 124 11.04 2.51 -5.39
C THR A 124 12.29 3.37 -5.50
N ASN A 125 12.33 4.29 -6.47
CA ASN A 125 13.46 5.20 -6.66
C ASN A 125 13.61 6.15 -5.46
N PHE A 126 12.51 6.71 -4.94
CA PHE A 126 12.54 7.56 -3.75
C PHE A 126 13.12 6.82 -2.54
N ASN A 127 12.59 5.63 -2.25
CA ASN A 127 13.01 4.81 -1.11
C ASN A 127 14.48 4.39 -1.19
N LYS A 128 15.00 4.22 -2.39
CA LYS A 128 16.40 3.83 -2.61
C LYS A 128 17.40 4.96 -2.31
N HIS A 129 17.01 6.21 -2.56
CA HIS A 129 17.92 7.34 -2.53
C HIS A 129 17.65 8.36 -1.40
N ASN A 130 16.41 8.43 -0.87
CA ASN A 130 16.01 9.48 0.05
C ASN A 130 15.52 8.98 1.42
N GLY A 131 15.28 7.68 1.60
CA GLY A 131 14.77 7.09 2.84
C GLY A 131 13.39 6.47 2.69
N LEU A 132 12.79 6.05 3.81
CA LEU A 132 11.47 5.42 3.77
C LEU A 132 10.38 6.45 3.45
N SER A 133 9.50 6.12 2.51
CA SER A 133 8.33 6.94 2.17
C SER A 133 7.52 7.27 3.43
N VAL A 134 7.13 8.53 3.57
CA VAL A 134 6.25 8.99 4.65
C VAL A 134 4.84 8.49 4.34
N GLN A 135 4.17 7.99 5.37
CA GLN A 135 2.77 7.60 5.29
C GLN A 135 1.90 8.64 5.96
N VAL A 136 0.75 8.93 5.38
CA VAL A 136 -0.29 9.80 5.94
C VAL A 136 -1.50 8.92 6.24
N ARG A 137 -1.82 8.79 7.52
CA ARG A 137 -2.98 8.02 7.97
C ARG A 137 -4.27 8.75 7.60
N LYS A 138 -5.25 8.00 7.07
CA LYS A 138 -6.63 8.42 6.85
C LYS A 138 -7.56 7.43 7.55
N ASN A 139 -8.52 7.94 8.29
CA ASN A 139 -9.51 7.13 8.97
C ASN A 139 -10.86 7.23 8.25
N SER A 140 -11.65 6.17 8.35
CA SER A 140 -13.07 6.23 8.03
C SER A 140 -13.76 7.33 8.86
N SER A 141 -14.73 8.01 8.28
CA SER A 141 -15.63 8.90 9.02
C SER A 141 -16.60 8.11 9.94
N ARG A 142 -16.69 6.79 9.75
CA ARG A 142 -17.49 5.90 10.58
C ARG A 142 -16.59 5.07 11.48
N SER A 143 -16.98 4.98 12.75
CA SER A 143 -16.29 4.16 13.74
C SER A 143 -17.30 3.60 14.74
N THR A 144 -16.91 2.56 15.45
CA THR A 144 -17.62 2.03 16.62
C THR A 144 -16.83 2.41 17.86
N THR A 145 -17.43 3.21 18.75
CA THR A 145 -16.87 3.55 20.05
C THR A 145 -17.59 2.74 21.12
N THR A 146 -16.83 2.00 21.93
CA THR A 146 -17.37 1.14 23.01
C THR A 146 -16.86 1.62 24.37
N PHE A 147 -17.76 1.88 25.30
CA PHE A 147 -17.47 2.25 26.68
C PHE A 147 -17.88 1.10 27.60
N GLY A 148 -16.97 0.17 27.83
CA GLY A 148 -17.22 -1.09 28.52
C GLY A 148 -18.48 -1.80 28.01
N ASN A 149 -19.33 -2.22 28.95
CA ASN A 149 -20.65 -2.76 28.65
C ASN A 149 -21.78 -1.72 28.79
N LEU A 150 -21.42 -0.44 29.00
CA LEU A 150 -22.38 0.62 29.30
C LEU A 150 -22.93 1.27 28.03
N LEU A 151 -22.11 1.38 26.98
CA LEU A 151 -22.47 2.13 25.78
C LEU A 151 -21.69 1.63 24.58
N ARG A 152 -22.41 1.56 23.45
CA ARG A 152 -21.84 1.37 22.10
C ARG A 152 -22.40 2.45 21.16
N ILE A 153 -21.53 3.21 20.54
CA ILE A 153 -21.87 4.25 19.58
C ILE A 153 -21.37 3.81 18.20
N GLU A 154 -22.24 3.73 17.23
CA GLU A 154 -21.88 3.43 15.84
C GLU A 154 -22.02 4.69 14.99
N GLY A 155 -21.00 4.95 14.17
CA GLY A 155 -20.95 6.11 13.30
C GLY A 155 -20.27 7.32 13.96
N HIS A 156 -20.73 8.53 13.60
CA HIS A 156 -20.22 9.80 14.12
C HIS A 156 -21.24 10.41 15.09
N GLY A 157 -20.78 10.81 16.27
CA GLY A 157 -21.68 11.41 17.26
C GLY A 157 -20.98 11.78 18.57
N THR A 158 -21.78 12.41 19.44
CA THR A 158 -21.36 12.84 20.78
C THR A 158 -22.42 12.43 21.78
N ILE A 159 -22.02 11.83 22.90
CA ILE A 159 -22.88 11.51 24.05
C ILE A 159 -22.26 12.12 25.29
N THR A 160 -23.08 12.80 26.10
CA THR A 160 -22.66 13.38 27.36
C THR A 160 -23.45 12.77 28.51
N PHE A 161 -22.76 12.22 29.48
CA PHE A 161 -23.30 11.80 30.77
C PHE A 161 -23.18 12.96 31.76
N VAL A 162 -24.31 13.38 32.35
CA VAL A 162 -24.35 14.45 33.33
C VAL A 162 -24.92 13.91 34.63
N GLY A 163 -24.22 14.09 35.76
CA GLY A 163 -24.63 13.59 37.07
C GLY A 163 -24.79 12.08 37.20
N SER A 164 -24.29 11.34 36.19
CA SER A 164 -24.42 9.88 36.11
C SER A 164 -23.39 9.20 37.00
N THR A 165 -23.80 8.11 37.66
CA THR A 165 -22.95 7.29 38.54
C THR A 165 -22.93 5.82 38.12
N PHE A 166 -21.84 5.15 38.37
CA PHE A 166 -21.67 3.70 38.25
C PHE A 166 -21.27 3.14 39.62
N ASN A 167 -22.09 2.28 40.20
CA ASN A 167 -21.93 1.79 41.56
C ASN A 167 -21.72 2.90 42.63
N GLY A 168 -22.45 4.02 42.47
CA GLY A 168 -22.35 5.18 43.35
C GLY A 168 -21.15 6.11 43.08
N VAL A 169 -20.29 5.80 42.14
CA VAL A 169 -19.14 6.63 41.75
C VAL A 169 -19.51 7.44 40.52
N PRO A 170 -19.28 8.79 40.50
CA PRO A 170 -19.47 9.59 39.27
C PRO A 170 -18.69 9.05 38.12
N ILE A 171 -19.33 8.95 36.91
CA ILE A 171 -18.70 8.40 35.71
C ILE A 171 -17.58 9.33 35.21
N GLY A 172 -17.82 10.64 35.23
CA GLY A 172 -16.84 11.66 34.85
C GLY A 172 -16.22 12.35 36.04
N LYS A 173 -14.97 12.81 35.93
CA LYS A 173 -14.20 13.44 37.03
C LYS A 173 -14.88 14.68 37.60
N ASP A 174 -15.49 15.50 36.75
CA ASP A 174 -16.16 16.75 37.17
C ASP A 174 -17.70 16.60 37.14
N GLY A 175 -18.23 15.41 37.40
CA GLY A 175 -19.66 15.11 37.39
C GLY A 175 -20.26 14.97 35.97
N SER A 176 -19.44 15.11 34.91
CA SER A 176 -19.85 14.89 33.54
C SER A 176 -18.77 14.17 32.74
N LEU A 177 -19.17 13.37 31.74
CA LEU A 177 -18.28 12.73 30.78
C LEU A 177 -18.84 12.90 29.39
N THR A 178 -18.06 13.49 28.47
CA THR A 178 -18.41 13.59 27.07
C THR A 178 -17.55 12.62 26.24
N ILE A 179 -18.20 11.71 25.54
CA ILE A 179 -17.61 10.81 24.56
C ILE A 179 -18.01 11.32 23.17
N SER A 180 -17.03 11.74 22.39
CA SER A 180 -17.24 12.32 21.05
C SER A 180 -16.32 11.68 20.02
N SER A 181 -16.82 11.53 18.80
CA SER A 181 -16.02 11.12 17.63
C SER A 181 -14.91 12.12 17.28
N ASP A 182 -15.05 13.39 17.71
CA ASP A 182 -14.08 14.46 17.45
C ASP A 182 -12.91 14.48 18.45
N ARG A 183 -13.00 13.68 19.53
CA ARG A 183 -11.94 13.52 20.52
C ARG A 183 -11.33 12.13 20.43
N THR A 184 -10.03 12.04 20.62
CA THR A 184 -9.35 10.74 20.68
C THR A 184 -9.79 9.94 21.93
N VAL A 185 -9.63 8.61 21.87
CA VAL A 185 -9.82 7.75 23.03
C VAL A 185 -8.88 8.17 24.16
N ALA A 186 -7.61 8.47 23.85
CA ALA A 186 -6.61 8.87 24.84
C ALA A 186 -6.97 10.17 25.58
N GLU A 187 -7.60 11.14 24.91
CA GLU A 187 -8.10 12.37 25.52
C GLU A 187 -9.31 12.11 26.41
N THR A 188 -10.26 11.31 25.92
CA THR A 188 -11.50 11.01 26.62
C THR A 188 -11.27 10.17 27.90
N VAL A 189 -10.33 9.22 27.86
CA VAL A 189 -9.98 8.37 29.02
C VAL A 189 -9.49 9.20 30.21
N LYS A 190 -8.87 10.36 29.98
CA LYS A 190 -8.42 11.25 31.06
C LYS A 190 -9.58 11.77 31.92
N ASP A 191 -10.78 11.86 31.36
CA ASP A 191 -11.97 12.40 32.04
C ASP A 191 -12.81 11.30 32.71
N ILE A 192 -12.50 10.03 32.46
CA ILE A 192 -13.20 8.88 33.06
C ILE A 192 -12.74 8.69 34.51
N ASN A 193 -13.71 8.51 35.41
CA ASN A 193 -13.48 8.35 36.86
C ASN A 193 -13.79 6.94 37.38
N ILE A 194 -14.17 6.02 36.52
CA ILE A 194 -14.54 4.64 36.84
C ILE A 194 -13.64 3.64 36.09
N PRO A 195 -13.44 2.41 36.59
CA PRO A 195 -12.58 1.40 35.96
C PRO A 195 -13.28 0.74 34.76
N VAL A 196 -13.66 1.54 33.77
CA VAL A 196 -14.31 1.09 32.52
C VAL A 196 -13.43 1.47 31.33
N SER A 197 -13.20 0.52 30.45
CA SER A 197 -12.41 0.73 29.24
C SER A 197 -13.19 1.52 28.19
N LEU A 198 -12.48 2.38 27.46
CA LEU A 198 -12.97 3.04 26.26
C LEU A 198 -12.13 2.58 25.08
N SER A 199 -12.78 2.17 24.00
CA SER A 199 -12.13 1.77 22.75
C SER A 199 -12.87 2.34 21.57
N ARG A 200 -12.15 2.51 20.45
CA ARG A 200 -12.73 2.91 19.16
C ARG A 200 -12.12 2.07 18.06
N GLU A 201 -12.98 1.59 17.16
CA GLU A 201 -12.58 0.88 15.95
C GLU A 201 -13.16 1.59 14.73
N PHE A 202 -12.30 1.99 13.79
CA PHE A 202 -12.70 2.58 12.51
C PHE A 202 -13.14 1.48 11.53
N ASP A 203 -14.12 1.76 10.67
CA ASP A 203 -14.57 0.82 9.64
C ASP A 203 -13.42 0.45 8.69
N TRP A 204 -12.56 1.43 8.39
CA TRP A 204 -11.31 1.24 7.67
C TRP A 204 -10.28 2.32 8.04
N VAL A 205 -9.01 1.99 7.81
CA VAL A 205 -7.90 2.95 7.81
C VAL A 205 -7.11 2.80 6.51
N LYS A 206 -6.53 3.89 6.03
CA LYS A 206 -5.62 3.92 4.90
C LYS A 206 -4.32 4.60 5.32
N PHE A 207 -3.22 4.21 4.68
CA PHE A 207 -1.92 4.86 4.83
C PHE A 207 -1.45 5.28 3.44
N GLU A 208 -1.80 6.51 3.07
CA GLU A 208 -1.42 7.10 1.80
C GLU A 208 0.07 7.45 1.81
N ILE A 209 0.76 7.25 0.69
CA ILE A 209 2.13 7.72 0.56
C ILE A 209 2.10 9.23 0.34
N GLU A 210 2.88 9.98 1.10
CA GLU A 210 2.94 11.44 0.98
C GLU A 210 3.22 11.88 -0.46
N GLY A 211 2.41 12.80 -0.98
CA GLY A 211 2.49 13.26 -2.36
C GLY A 211 1.96 12.27 -3.41
N SER A 212 1.23 11.24 -2.97
CA SER A 212 0.50 10.29 -3.82
C SER A 212 -0.96 10.21 -3.36
N ALA A 213 -1.87 9.91 -4.27
CA ALA A 213 -3.28 9.63 -3.95
C ALA A 213 -3.54 8.14 -3.66
N TYR A 214 -2.49 7.32 -3.71
CA TYR A 214 -2.61 5.87 -3.52
C TYR A 214 -2.47 5.47 -2.07
N ASP A 215 -3.40 4.64 -1.59
CA ASP A 215 -3.18 3.84 -0.39
C ASP A 215 -2.04 2.85 -0.64
N THR A 216 -1.13 2.73 0.32
CA THR A 216 0.10 1.95 0.18
C THR A 216 -0.19 0.46 -0.06
N LEU A 217 -1.14 -0.12 0.70
CA LEU A 217 -1.50 -1.54 0.57
C LEU A 217 -2.21 -1.81 -0.75
N GLU A 218 -3.11 -0.91 -1.18
CA GLU A 218 -3.81 -1.04 -2.46
C GLU A 218 -2.83 -0.95 -3.63
N LEU A 219 -1.86 -0.03 -3.60
CA LEU A 219 -0.82 0.07 -4.62
C LEU A 219 0.02 -1.21 -4.71
N ILE A 220 0.45 -1.77 -3.57
CA ILE A 220 1.24 -3.01 -3.54
C ILE A 220 0.42 -4.19 -4.09
N LYS A 221 -0.82 -4.37 -3.63
CA LYS A 221 -1.71 -5.45 -4.10
C LYS A 221 -1.96 -5.36 -5.60
N HIS A 222 -2.29 -4.16 -6.07
CA HIS A 222 -2.53 -3.94 -7.50
C HIS A 222 -1.27 -4.23 -8.33
N SER A 223 -0.13 -3.68 -7.92
CA SER A 223 1.15 -3.92 -8.59
C SER A 223 1.53 -5.40 -8.61
N TYR A 224 1.33 -6.12 -7.50
CA TYR A 224 1.56 -7.56 -7.41
C TYR A 224 0.73 -8.34 -8.43
N LEU A 225 -0.57 -8.07 -8.50
CA LEU A 225 -1.48 -8.76 -9.43
C LEU A 225 -1.10 -8.49 -10.89
N ARG A 226 -0.86 -7.22 -11.23
CA ARG A 226 -0.50 -6.81 -12.60
C ARG A 226 0.85 -7.37 -13.04
N ILE A 227 1.85 -7.38 -12.15
CA ILE A 227 3.17 -7.94 -12.45
C ILE A 227 3.09 -9.46 -12.55
N SER A 228 2.37 -10.14 -11.66
CA SER A 228 2.19 -11.59 -11.73
C SER A 228 1.55 -12.02 -13.06
N ASP A 229 0.50 -11.32 -13.50
CA ASP A 229 -0.15 -11.59 -14.78
C ASP A 229 0.78 -11.32 -15.98
N TYR A 230 1.49 -10.18 -15.96
CA TYR A 230 2.50 -9.85 -16.95
C TYR A 230 3.59 -10.94 -17.06
N ILE A 231 4.13 -11.40 -15.94
CA ILE A 231 5.17 -12.44 -15.89
C ILE A 231 4.62 -13.77 -16.43
N ALA A 232 3.42 -14.17 -16.01
CA ALA A 232 2.78 -15.39 -16.48
C ALA A 232 2.53 -15.39 -18.00
N GLN A 233 2.23 -14.23 -18.58
CA GLN A 233 2.06 -14.10 -20.03
C GLN A 233 3.41 -14.05 -20.75
N LEU A 234 4.39 -13.30 -20.20
CA LEU A 234 5.71 -13.14 -20.81
C LEU A 234 6.41 -14.48 -21.04
N TYR A 235 6.48 -15.32 -20.00
CA TYR A 235 7.19 -16.59 -20.05
C TYR A 235 6.47 -17.70 -20.86
N LYS A 236 5.29 -17.40 -21.42
CA LYS A 236 4.67 -18.20 -22.47
C LYS A 236 5.13 -17.79 -23.88
N ILE A 237 5.72 -16.62 -24.02
CA ILE A 237 6.11 -16.02 -25.30
C ILE A 237 7.60 -16.19 -25.57
N ILE A 238 8.44 -16.06 -24.53
CA ILE A 238 9.90 -16.15 -24.61
C ILE A 238 10.39 -17.53 -24.16
#